data_999418b96d7565359f8c026d8bf20c1e
#
_entry.id   999418b96d7565359f8c026d8bf20c1e
#
_cell.length_a   1.000
_cell.length_b   1.000
_cell.length_c   1.000
_cell.angle_alpha   90.00
_cell.angle_beta   90.00
_cell.angle_gamma   90.00
#
_symmetry.space_group_name_H-M   'P 1'
#
loop_
_entity.id
_entity.type
_entity.pdbx_description
1 polymer ?
#
loop_
_entity_poly.entity_id
_entity_poly.type
_entity_poly.pdbx_seq_one_letter_code
_entity_poly.pdbx_strand_id
1 'polypeptide(L)'
;MMGQFEQLDQMLTAQEGMLRTSQVVSSGISKPVFYDYVRSRDLDRVAHGIYLSKDSWVDAMYLLHLRFEQAVFSHETALFFHDLTDREPIEYTVTVKTGCNPSKMKAEGIQVFTIKADLHDVGLTTVKTPFGHTVPVYDMERTICDLLRSRSRIEIQTFQGALKAYARRKDKNLRALMQYAGMFKVEKILRQYLEVLL
;
A
#
# COMPACT_ATOMS: atom_id res chain seq x y z
N MET A 1 -3.80 33.04 -23.14
CA MET A 1 -3.97 31.55 -23.02
C MET A 1 -2.67 30.97 -22.52
N MET A 2 -2.71 30.24 -21.44
CA MET A 2 -1.53 29.56 -20.87
C MET A 2 -1.02 28.52 -21.86
N GLY A 3 0.29 28.45 -22.09
CA GLY A 3 0.89 27.47 -22.98
C GLY A 3 0.74 26.04 -22.40
N GLN A 4 0.65 25.02 -23.27
CA GLN A 4 0.52 23.62 -22.80
C GLN A 4 1.69 23.18 -21.91
N PHE A 5 2.88 23.71 -22.14
CA PHE A 5 4.06 23.44 -21.30
C PHE A 5 3.95 24.12 -19.93
N GLU A 6 3.43 25.35 -19.85
CA GLU A 6 3.16 26.03 -18.58
C GLU A 6 2.12 25.26 -17.75
N GLN A 7 1.10 24.70 -18.41
CA GLN A 7 0.12 23.85 -17.74
C GLN A 7 0.77 22.57 -17.21
N LEU A 8 1.68 21.93 -17.95
CA LEU A 8 2.43 20.78 -17.50
C LEU A 8 3.40 21.10 -16.35
N ASP A 9 4.07 22.28 -16.37
CA ASP A 9 4.90 22.74 -15.26
C ASP A 9 4.08 22.91 -13.97
N GLN A 10 2.87 23.47 -14.07
CA GLN A 10 1.96 23.59 -12.91
C GLN A 10 1.51 22.22 -12.40
N MET A 11 1.14 21.30 -13.31
CA MET A 11 0.78 19.93 -12.94
C MET A 11 1.95 19.20 -12.26
N LEU A 12 3.16 19.34 -12.79
CA LEU A 12 4.38 18.75 -12.24
C LEU A 12 4.64 19.25 -10.81
N THR A 13 4.54 20.57 -10.60
CA THR A 13 4.71 21.18 -9.28
C THR A 13 3.62 20.74 -8.31
N ALA A 14 2.36 20.72 -8.74
CA ALA A 14 1.23 20.32 -7.91
C ALA A 14 1.26 18.83 -7.51
N GLN A 15 1.99 18.03 -8.26
CA GLN A 15 2.16 16.58 -8.02
C GLN A 15 3.59 16.21 -7.57
N GLU A 16 4.26 17.14 -6.92
CA GLU A 16 5.58 16.93 -6.30
C GLU A 16 6.61 16.31 -7.25
N GLY A 17 6.57 16.73 -8.53
CA GLY A 17 7.50 16.28 -9.56
C GLY A 17 7.09 15.01 -10.29
N MET A 18 5.88 14.48 -10.08
CA MET A 18 5.39 13.30 -10.78
C MET A 18 4.29 13.65 -11.80
N LEU A 19 4.36 13.07 -12.99
CA LEU A 19 3.29 13.16 -14.00
C LEU A 19 2.88 11.75 -14.46
N ARG A 20 1.56 11.56 -14.61
CA ARG A 20 0.99 10.35 -15.21
C ARG A 20 0.40 10.67 -16.58
N THR A 21 0.75 9.87 -17.59
CA THR A 21 0.22 10.04 -18.97
C THR A 21 -1.30 10.09 -18.99
N SER A 22 -1.98 9.26 -18.18
CA SER A 22 -3.45 9.24 -18.10
C SER A 22 -4.03 10.57 -17.61
N GLN A 23 -3.46 11.18 -16.58
CA GLN A 23 -3.89 12.47 -16.04
C GLN A 23 -3.65 13.60 -17.03
N VAL A 24 -2.48 13.62 -17.67
CA VAL A 24 -2.13 14.62 -18.68
C VAL A 24 -3.09 14.55 -19.86
N VAL A 25 -3.40 13.36 -20.35
CA VAL A 25 -4.36 13.20 -21.44
C VAL A 25 -5.78 13.61 -21.01
N SER A 26 -6.19 13.28 -19.79
CA SER A 26 -7.48 13.69 -19.23
C SER A 26 -7.60 15.21 -19.06
N SER A 27 -6.49 15.95 -18.91
CA SER A 27 -6.48 17.42 -18.87
C SER A 27 -6.53 18.08 -20.26
N GLY A 28 -6.65 17.27 -21.34
CA GLY A 28 -6.77 17.75 -22.72
C GLY A 28 -5.44 17.93 -23.45
N ILE A 29 -4.30 17.56 -22.85
CA ILE A 29 -2.99 17.62 -23.50
C ILE A 29 -2.74 16.33 -24.27
N SER A 30 -2.34 16.45 -25.54
CA SER A 30 -2.07 15.28 -26.38
C SER A 30 -0.79 14.54 -25.97
N LYS A 31 -0.75 13.23 -26.22
CA LYS A 31 0.45 12.41 -25.93
C LYS A 31 1.73 12.92 -26.63
N PRO A 32 1.73 13.33 -27.90
CA PRO A 32 2.93 13.89 -28.52
C PRO A 32 3.50 15.09 -27.76
N VAL A 33 2.66 16.07 -27.41
CA VAL A 33 3.07 17.24 -26.64
C VAL A 33 3.62 16.84 -25.28
N PHE A 34 2.97 15.89 -24.61
CA PHE A 34 3.47 15.39 -23.33
C PHE A 34 4.84 14.73 -23.44
N TYR A 35 5.07 13.91 -24.47
CA TYR A 35 6.39 13.27 -24.66
C TYR A 35 7.47 14.28 -25.09
N ASP A 36 7.13 15.34 -25.80
CA ASP A 36 8.04 16.45 -26.08
C ASP A 36 8.42 17.16 -24.79
N TYR A 37 7.45 17.42 -23.92
CA TYR A 37 7.67 17.98 -22.58
C TYR A 37 8.58 17.08 -21.72
N VAL A 38 8.31 15.77 -21.65
CA VAL A 38 9.15 14.80 -20.93
C VAL A 38 10.60 14.90 -21.36
N ARG A 39 10.85 14.96 -22.68
CA ARG A 39 12.20 15.13 -23.22
C ARG A 39 12.82 16.49 -22.89
N SER A 40 12.05 17.55 -22.99
CA SER A 40 12.53 18.93 -22.77
C SER A 40 12.86 19.20 -21.30
N ARG A 41 12.15 18.57 -20.36
CA ARG A 41 12.35 18.65 -18.89
C ARG A 41 13.20 17.52 -18.34
N ASP A 42 13.69 16.61 -19.20
CA ASP A 42 14.53 15.46 -18.82
C ASP A 42 13.94 14.63 -17.67
N LEU A 43 12.63 14.32 -17.78
CA LEU A 43 11.92 13.53 -16.77
C LEU A 43 12.25 12.04 -16.92
N ASP A 44 12.51 11.36 -15.80
CA ASP A 44 12.78 9.92 -15.77
C ASP A 44 11.49 9.11 -15.82
N ARG A 45 11.46 8.10 -16.67
CA ARG A 45 10.35 7.15 -16.71
C ARG A 45 10.52 6.10 -15.62
N VAL A 46 9.83 6.27 -14.48
CA VAL A 46 9.91 5.36 -13.32
C VAL A 46 9.00 4.14 -13.42
N ALA A 47 7.93 4.24 -14.25
CA ALA A 47 7.04 3.12 -14.58
C ALA A 47 6.30 3.37 -15.89
N HIS A 48 5.47 2.41 -16.33
CA HIS A 48 4.68 2.59 -17.54
C HIS A 48 3.70 3.76 -17.41
N GLY A 49 3.93 4.82 -18.19
CA GLY A 49 3.12 6.03 -18.18
C GLY A 49 3.28 6.91 -16.93
N ILE A 50 4.32 6.71 -16.13
CA ILE A 50 4.65 7.50 -14.93
C ILE A 50 6.06 8.07 -15.10
N TYR A 51 6.15 9.39 -14.97
CA TYR A 51 7.37 10.16 -15.16
C TYR A 51 7.64 11.01 -13.92
N LEU A 52 8.91 11.11 -13.52
CA LEU A 52 9.37 11.81 -12.32
C LEU A 52 10.47 12.81 -12.69
N SER A 53 10.45 13.98 -12.06
CA SER A 53 11.56 14.91 -12.11
C SER A 53 12.81 14.33 -11.43
N LYS A 54 14.00 14.59 -11.97
CA LYS A 54 15.26 14.12 -11.40
C LYS A 54 15.53 14.64 -9.98
N ASP A 55 14.95 15.77 -9.65
CA ASP A 55 15.09 16.39 -8.32
C ASP A 55 14.08 15.84 -7.30
N SER A 56 13.19 14.94 -7.72
CA SER A 56 12.15 14.37 -6.85
C SER A 56 12.53 12.99 -6.36
N TRP A 57 12.18 12.68 -5.11
CA TRP A 57 12.39 11.36 -4.53
C TRP A 57 11.33 10.36 -5.01
N VAL A 58 11.77 9.14 -5.26
CA VAL A 58 10.84 8.05 -5.64
C VAL A 58 10.13 7.53 -4.38
N ASP A 59 8.82 7.76 -4.29
CA ASP A 59 7.99 7.06 -3.31
C ASP A 59 7.62 5.67 -3.85
N ALA A 60 8.40 4.68 -3.46
CA ALA A 60 8.25 3.31 -3.93
C ALA A 60 6.87 2.70 -3.56
N MET A 61 6.32 3.04 -2.37
CA MET A 61 5.01 2.56 -1.94
C MET A 61 3.89 3.17 -2.77
N TYR A 62 3.96 4.48 -3.03
CA TYR A 62 2.97 5.15 -3.89
C TYR A 62 3.08 4.67 -5.34
N LEU A 63 4.30 4.51 -5.86
CA LEU A 63 4.52 3.97 -7.20
C LEU A 63 3.96 2.55 -7.35
N LEU A 64 4.12 1.69 -6.32
CA LEU A 64 3.50 0.36 -6.28
C LEU A 64 1.98 0.46 -6.37
N HIS A 65 1.35 1.34 -5.57
CA HIS A 65 -0.10 1.56 -5.61
C HIS A 65 -0.57 2.03 -6.99
N LEU A 66 0.12 2.97 -7.62
CA LEU A 66 -0.23 3.48 -8.94
C LEU A 66 -0.14 2.42 -10.05
N ARG A 67 0.73 1.43 -9.89
CA ARG A 67 0.94 0.35 -10.86
C ARG A 67 0.00 -0.83 -10.63
N PHE A 68 -0.40 -1.05 -9.40
CA PHE A 68 -1.23 -2.18 -8.97
C PHE A 68 -2.41 -1.68 -8.10
N GLU A 69 -3.30 -0.90 -8.70
CA GLU A 69 -4.40 -0.21 -8.01
C GLU A 69 -5.32 -1.13 -7.18
N GLN A 70 -5.36 -2.43 -7.53
CA GLN A 70 -6.14 -3.44 -6.80
C GLN A 70 -5.41 -4.03 -5.58
N ALA A 71 -4.13 -3.71 -5.40
CA ALA A 71 -3.34 -4.20 -4.29
C ALA A 71 -3.54 -3.32 -3.06
N VAL A 72 -3.77 -3.94 -1.90
CA VAL A 72 -3.88 -3.27 -0.61
C VAL A 72 -2.67 -3.67 0.23
N PHE A 73 -1.95 -2.70 0.79
CA PHE A 73 -0.85 -3.00 1.71
C PHE A 73 -1.35 -3.78 2.93
N SER A 74 -0.63 -4.82 3.29
CA SER A 74 -1.07 -5.79 4.29
C SER A 74 0.11 -6.39 5.06
N HIS A 75 -0.17 -7.25 6.04
CA HIS A 75 0.83 -8.01 6.80
C HIS A 75 1.98 -7.11 7.30
N GLU A 76 3.23 -7.40 6.97
CA GLU A 76 4.41 -6.69 7.49
C GLU A 76 4.47 -5.22 7.06
N THR A 77 4.07 -4.89 5.84
CA THR A 77 3.98 -3.49 5.41
C THR A 77 2.88 -2.73 6.16
N ALA A 78 1.73 -3.36 6.44
CA ALA A 78 0.69 -2.74 7.25
C ALA A 78 1.13 -2.59 8.72
N LEU A 79 1.90 -3.54 9.27
CA LEU A 79 2.50 -3.38 10.60
C LEU A 79 3.38 -2.13 10.69
N PHE A 80 4.22 -1.91 9.68
CA PHE A 80 5.06 -0.72 9.59
C PHE A 80 4.22 0.57 9.54
N PHE A 81 3.21 0.63 8.70
CA PHE A 81 2.33 1.80 8.61
C PHE A 81 1.57 2.12 9.90
N HIS A 82 1.30 1.12 10.72
CA HIS A 82 0.56 1.28 11.99
C HIS A 82 1.46 1.35 13.23
N ASP A 83 2.78 1.47 13.05
CA ASP A 83 3.75 1.48 14.16
C ASP A 83 3.61 0.23 15.09
N LEU A 84 3.26 -0.91 14.50
CA LEU A 84 3.22 -2.20 15.20
C LEU A 84 4.53 -2.98 15.06
N THR A 85 5.50 -2.44 14.35
CA THR A 85 6.88 -2.89 14.22
C THR A 85 7.80 -1.70 13.98
N ASP A 86 9.02 -1.75 14.50
CA ASP A 86 10.08 -0.77 14.24
C ASP A 86 10.87 -1.10 12.96
N ARG A 87 10.57 -2.24 12.32
CA ARG A 87 11.29 -2.68 11.12
C ARG A 87 10.57 -2.24 9.87
N GLU A 88 11.27 -1.46 9.04
CA GLU A 88 10.82 -1.23 7.67
C GLU A 88 10.88 -2.55 6.89
N PRO A 89 9.82 -2.92 6.16
CA PRO A 89 9.79 -4.15 5.40
C PRO A 89 10.82 -4.12 4.25
N ILE A 90 11.64 -5.17 4.16
CA ILE A 90 12.61 -5.35 3.07
C ILE A 90 11.87 -5.57 1.74
N GLU A 91 10.77 -6.32 1.78
CA GLU A 91 9.87 -6.57 0.66
C GLU A 91 8.46 -6.07 1.02
N TYR A 92 7.84 -5.32 0.13
CA TYR A 92 6.46 -4.89 0.38
C TYR A 92 5.49 -6.06 0.32
N THR A 93 4.57 -6.10 1.27
CA THR A 93 3.53 -7.12 1.36
C THR A 93 2.17 -6.52 1.00
N VAL A 94 1.47 -7.17 0.09
CA VAL A 94 0.15 -6.73 -0.37
C VAL A 94 -0.84 -7.89 -0.41
N THR A 95 -2.12 -7.57 -0.32
CA THR A 95 -3.21 -8.52 -0.53
C THR A 95 -4.03 -8.09 -1.74
N VAL A 96 -4.38 -9.07 -2.59
CA VAL A 96 -5.25 -8.91 -3.75
C VAL A 96 -6.41 -9.88 -3.70
N LYS A 97 -7.46 -9.64 -4.48
CA LYS A 97 -8.60 -10.57 -4.63
C LYS A 97 -8.14 -11.87 -5.28
N THR A 98 -8.69 -13.00 -4.82
CA THR A 98 -8.50 -14.31 -5.48
C THR A 98 -8.93 -14.21 -6.94
N GLY A 99 -8.12 -14.74 -7.84
CA GLY A 99 -8.30 -14.62 -9.29
C GLY A 99 -7.45 -13.51 -9.94
N CYS A 100 -6.88 -12.59 -9.17
CA CYS A 100 -5.88 -11.67 -9.68
C CYS A 100 -4.58 -12.41 -10.01
N ASN A 101 -3.96 -12.12 -11.15
CA ASN A 101 -2.66 -12.68 -11.49
C ASN A 101 -1.51 -11.91 -10.80
N PRO A 102 -0.81 -12.52 -9.82
CA PRO A 102 0.23 -11.84 -9.06
C PRO A 102 1.62 -11.88 -9.73
N SER A 103 1.77 -12.46 -10.90
CA SER A 103 3.09 -12.78 -11.50
C SER A 103 3.98 -11.55 -11.64
N LYS A 104 3.42 -10.42 -12.10
CA LYS A 104 4.18 -9.16 -12.24
C LYS A 104 4.65 -8.62 -10.89
N MET A 105 3.78 -8.61 -9.89
CA MET A 105 4.10 -8.15 -8.53
C MET A 105 5.22 -9.01 -7.92
N LYS A 106 5.10 -10.35 -8.03
CA LYS A 106 6.11 -11.28 -7.53
C LYS A 106 7.46 -11.15 -8.25
N ALA A 107 7.45 -10.93 -9.56
CA ALA A 107 8.68 -10.70 -10.34
C ALA A 107 9.43 -9.44 -9.90
N GLU A 108 8.75 -8.49 -9.24
CA GLU A 108 9.31 -7.27 -8.68
C GLU A 108 9.65 -7.37 -7.18
N GLY A 109 9.65 -8.57 -6.60
CA GLY A 109 9.98 -8.80 -5.20
C GLY A 109 8.85 -8.44 -4.23
N ILE A 110 7.62 -8.25 -4.72
CA ILE A 110 6.47 -7.97 -3.86
C ILE A 110 5.90 -9.28 -3.33
N GLN A 111 5.75 -9.39 -2.03
CA GLN A 111 5.11 -10.53 -1.41
C GLN A 111 3.59 -10.39 -1.50
N VAL A 112 2.93 -11.31 -2.22
CA VAL A 112 1.49 -11.23 -2.50
C VAL A 112 0.72 -12.28 -1.73
N PHE A 113 -0.30 -11.83 -1.01
CA PHE A 113 -1.34 -12.64 -0.39
C PHE A 113 -2.64 -12.52 -1.17
N THR A 114 -3.50 -13.53 -1.06
CA THR A 114 -4.80 -13.52 -1.73
C THR A 114 -5.93 -13.75 -0.73
N ILE A 115 -7.07 -13.12 -1.00
CA ILE A 115 -8.29 -13.25 -0.20
C ILE A 115 -9.52 -13.32 -1.09
N LYS A 116 -10.59 -13.95 -0.63
CA LYS A 116 -11.88 -13.94 -1.32
C LYS A 116 -12.39 -12.50 -1.50
N ALA A 117 -13.12 -12.26 -2.59
CA ALA A 117 -13.59 -10.92 -2.95
C ALA A 117 -14.48 -10.28 -1.87
N ASP A 118 -15.33 -11.07 -1.22
CA ASP A 118 -16.23 -10.65 -0.13
C ASP A 118 -15.50 -10.22 1.15
N LEU A 119 -14.26 -10.66 1.33
CA LEU A 119 -13.42 -10.32 2.48
C LEU A 119 -12.33 -9.29 2.17
N HIS A 120 -12.18 -8.90 0.90
CA HIS A 120 -11.10 -8.00 0.49
C HIS A 120 -11.25 -6.59 1.06
N ASP A 121 -12.47 -6.08 1.12
CA ASP A 121 -12.72 -4.71 1.54
C ASP A 121 -12.96 -4.58 3.07
N VAL A 122 -12.93 -5.71 3.80
CA VAL A 122 -13.04 -5.72 5.27
C VAL A 122 -11.77 -5.15 5.88
N GLY A 123 -11.89 -4.11 6.70
CA GLY A 123 -10.77 -3.42 7.35
C GLY A 123 -9.92 -2.57 6.40
N LEU A 124 -10.43 -2.26 5.20
CA LEU A 124 -9.76 -1.38 4.26
C LEU A 124 -9.78 0.07 4.78
N THR A 125 -8.63 0.68 4.82
CA THR A 125 -8.42 2.09 5.16
C THR A 125 -7.33 2.71 4.29
N THR A 126 -6.92 3.93 4.60
CA THR A 126 -5.83 4.60 3.92
C THR A 126 -4.84 5.18 4.92
N VAL A 127 -3.60 5.30 4.50
CA VAL A 127 -2.52 5.88 5.29
C VAL A 127 -1.62 6.72 4.38
N LYS A 128 -0.87 7.65 4.97
CA LYS A 128 0.15 8.38 4.23
C LYS A 128 1.47 7.62 4.25
N THR A 129 2.13 7.59 3.11
CA THR A 129 3.51 7.14 3.01
C THR A 129 4.44 8.13 3.72
N PRO A 130 5.71 7.80 3.98
CA PRO A 130 6.70 8.76 4.49
C PRO A 130 6.86 10.03 3.63
N PHE A 131 6.49 9.95 2.35
CA PHE A 131 6.51 11.08 1.41
C PHE A 131 5.18 11.84 1.33
N GLY A 132 4.17 11.48 2.14
CA GLY A 132 2.89 12.18 2.23
C GLY A 132 1.79 11.70 1.27
N HIS A 133 2.08 10.79 0.34
CA HIS A 133 1.07 10.22 -0.56
C HIS A 133 0.12 9.26 0.16
N THR A 134 -1.15 9.28 -0.22
CA THR A 134 -2.15 8.38 0.35
C THR A 134 -2.19 7.05 -0.40
N VAL A 135 -2.11 5.95 0.34
CA VAL A 135 -2.17 4.58 -0.19
C VAL A 135 -3.17 3.72 0.58
N PRO A 136 -3.79 2.69 -0.05
CA PRO A 136 -4.69 1.77 0.63
C PRO A 136 -3.90 0.79 1.50
N VAL A 137 -4.39 0.57 2.71
CA VAL A 137 -3.81 -0.36 3.68
C VAL A 137 -4.94 -1.01 4.49
N TYR A 138 -4.72 -2.17 5.07
CA TYR A 138 -5.64 -2.72 6.07
C TYR A 138 -5.39 -2.09 7.44
N ASP A 139 -6.46 -1.90 8.22
CA ASP A 139 -6.38 -1.41 9.59
C ASP A 139 -5.62 -2.38 10.53
N MET A 140 -5.34 -1.96 11.74
CA MET A 140 -4.58 -2.74 12.72
C MET A 140 -5.26 -4.08 13.03
N GLU A 141 -6.55 -4.08 13.22
CA GLU A 141 -7.35 -5.24 13.61
C GLU A 141 -7.38 -6.29 12.50
N ARG A 142 -7.57 -5.82 11.28
CA ARG A 142 -7.49 -6.69 10.11
C ARG A 142 -6.08 -7.25 9.93
N THR A 143 -5.07 -6.42 10.12
CA THR A 143 -3.66 -6.84 9.99
C THR A 143 -3.32 -7.93 10.99
N ILE A 144 -3.74 -7.83 12.25
CA ILE A 144 -3.56 -8.89 13.25
C ILE A 144 -4.24 -10.20 12.81
N CYS A 145 -5.45 -10.13 12.27
CA CYS A 145 -6.16 -11.30 11.74
C CYS A 145 -5.44 -11.93 10.55
N ASP A 146 -4.90 -11.13 9.64
CA ASP A 146 -4.15 -11.60 8.48
C ASP A 146 -2.83 -12.29 8.87
N LEU A 147 -2.10 -11.77 9.87
CA LEU A 147 -0.93 -12.44 10.43
C LEU A 147 -1.27 -13.81 11.01
N LEU A 148 -2.35 -13.91 11.79
CA LEU A 148 -2.83 -15.18 12.35
C LEU A 148 -3.20 -16.19 11.27
N ARG A 149 -3.89 -15.74 10.23
CA ARG A 149 -4.30 -16.56 9.10
C ARG A 149 -3.09 -17.08 8.31
N SER A 150 -2.07 -16.25 8.20
CA SER A 150 -0.85 -16.51 7.41
C SER A 150 0.34 -16.96 8.25
N ARG A 151 0.13 -17.37 9.51
CA ARG A 151 1.18 -17.67 10.51
C ARG A 151 2.24 -18.69 10.07
N SER A 152 1.92 -19.57 9.13
CA SER A 152 2.89 -20.52 8.56
C SER A 152 3.90 -19.84 7.60
N ARG A 153 3.65 -18.61 7.21
CA ARG A 153 4.47 -17.82 6.28
C ARG A 153 5.09 -16.59 6.95
N ILE A 154 4.76 -16.33 8.20
CA ILE A 154 5.22 -15.16 8.99
C ILE A 154 6.15 -15.66 10.09
N GLU A 155 7.24 -14.96 10.32
CA GLU A 155 8.13 -15.25 11.43
C GLU A 155 7.40 -15.13 12.77
N ILE A 156 7.56 -16.10 13.64
CA ILE A 156 6.89 -16.15 14.94
C ILE A 156 7.22 -14.90 15.78
N GLN A 157 8.43 -14.38 15.68
CA GLN A 157 8.89 -13.20 16.41
C GLN A 157 8.17 -11.94 15.93
N THR A 158 8.00 -11.78 14.60
CA THR A 158 7.24 -10.66 13.99
C THR A 158 5.80 -10.70 14.49
N PHE A 159 5.15 -11.87 14.44
CA PHE A 159 3.79 -12.02 14.92
C PHE A 159 3.64 -11.71 16.42
N GLN A 160 4.50 -12.27 17.28
CA GLN A 160 4.44 -12.02 18.71
C GLN A 160 4.73 -10.55 19.06
N GLY A 161 5.70 -9.94 18.38
CA GLY A 161 6.02 -8.52 18.53
C GLY A 161 4.83 -7.62 18.18
N ALA A 162 4.23 -7.85 17.02
CA ALA A 162 3.06 -7.11 16.56
C ALA A 162 1.86 -7.23 17.50
N LEU A 163 1.58 -8.44 17.98
CA LEU A 163 0.46 -8.67 18.91
C LEU A 163 0.68 -7.99 20.26
N LYS A 164 1.92 -8.01 20.80
CA LYS A 164 2.28 -7.28 22.01
C LYS A 164 2.18 -5.75 21.81
N ALA A 165 2.65 -5.25 20.67
CA ALA A 165 2.54 -3.83 20.34
C ALA A 165 1.06 -3.41 20.25
N TYR A 166 0.23 -4.19 19.53
CA TYR A 166 -1.21 -3.96 19.45
C TYR A 166 -1.90 -3.97 20.82
N ALA A 167 -1.59 -4.95 21.70
CA ALA A 167 -2.19 -5.05 23.04
C ALA A 167 -1.95 -3.78 23.88
N ARG A 168 -0.81 -3.11 23.69
CA ARG A 168 -0.44 -1.86 24.39
C ARG A 168 -1.09 -0.61 23.82
N ARG A 169 -1.66 -0.66 22.62
CA ARG A 169 -2.29 0.49 21.96
C ARG A 169 -3.53 0.95 22.73
N LYS A 170 -3.68 2.26 22.90
CA LYS A 170 -4.87 2.86 23.52
C LYS A 170 -6.04 2.95 22.55
N ASP A 171 -5.75 3.07 21.27
CA ASP A 171 -6.67 3.19 20.13
C ASP A 171 -7.08 1.84 19.53
N LYS A 172 -6.67 0.70 20.14
CA LYS A 172 -7.09 -0.63 19.71
C LYS A 172 -8.60 -0.82 19.79
N ASN A 173 -9.18 -1.48 18.81
CA ASN A 173 -10.61 -1.78 18.74
C ASN A 173 -10.85 -3.30 18.87
N LEU A 174 -10.93 -3.78 20.11
CA LEU A 174 -11.14 -5.21 20.40
C LEU A 174 -12.45 -5.76 19.81
N ARG A 175 -13.49 -4.90 19.67
CA ARG A 175 -14.76 -5.32 19.07
C ARG A 175 -14.57 -5.62 17.58
N ALA A 176 -13.93 -4.72 16.85
CA ALA A 176 -13.63 -4.92 15.42
C ALA A 176 -12.69 -6.12 15.24
N LEU A 177 -11.65 -6.26 16.08
CA LEU A 177 -10.73 -7.38 16.06
C LEU A 177 -11.46 -8.72 16.19
N MET A 178 -12.37 -8.85 17.15
CA MET A 178 -13.13 -10.09 17.35
C MET A 178 -14.11 -10.36 16.21
N GLN A 179 -14.74 -9.32 15.66
CA GLN A 179 -15.59 -9.43 14.49
C GLN A 179 -14.81 -9.96 13.27
N TYR A 180 -13.65 -9.36 12.98
CA TYR A 180 -12.79 -9.80 11.89
C TYR A 180 -12.26 -11.21 12.13
N ALA A 181 -11.84 -11.54 13.36
CA ALA A 181 -11.38 -12.88 13.70
C ALA A 181 -12.43 -13.96 13.42
N GLY A 182 -13.71 -13.68 13.67
CA GLY A 182 -14.81 -14.57 13.29
C GLY A 182 -14.92 -14.72 11.77
N MET A 183 -14.89 -13.63 11.01
CA MET A 183 -14.97 -13.63 9.54
C MET A 183 -13.80 -14.40 8.91
N PHE A 184 -12.59 -14.25 9.47
CA PHE A 184 -11.35 -14.89 8.97
C PHE A 184 -11.10 -16.28 9.60
N LYS A 185 -11.99 -16.77 10.48
CA LYS A 185 -11.90 -18.08 11.15
C LYS A 185 -10.63 -18.25 12.00
N VAL A 186 -10.16 -17.18 12.62
CA VAL A 186 -8.98 -17.17 13.50
C VAL A 186 -9.33 -16.87 14.97
N GLU A 187 -10.62 -16.74 15.29
CA GLU A 187 -11.11 -16.33 16.61
C GLU A 187 -10.58 -17.22 17.74
N LYS A 188 -10.63 -18.53 17.59
CA LYS A 188 -10.16 -19.47 18.63
C LYS A 188 -8.69 -19.26 18.99
N ILE A 189 -7.85 -19.08 17.96
CA ILE A 189 -6.41 -18.85 18.14
C ILE A 189 -6.17 -17.47 18.74
N LEU A 190 -6.87 -16.44 18.24
CA LEU A 190 -6.74 -15.08 18.75
C LEU A 190 -7.04 -15.03 20.25
N ARG A 191 -8.14 -15.65 20.71
CA ARG A 191 -8.50 -15.70 22.13
C ARG A 191 -7.38 -16.23 22.99
N GLN A 192 -6.73 -17.34 22.60
CA GLN A 192 -5.62 -17.93 23.35
C GLN A 192 -4.44 -16.93 23.54
N TYR A 193 -4.17 -16.10 22.52
CA TYR A 193 -3.12 -15.08 22.65
C TYR A 193 -3.55 -13.90 23.50
N LEU A 194 -4.81 -13.45 23.37
CA LEU A 194 -5.32 -12.31 24.15
C LEU A 194 -5.42 -12.63 25.65
N GLU A 195 -5.79 -13.86 26.03
CA GLU A 195 -5.84 -14.33 27.43
C GLU A 195 -4.47 -14.24 28.14
N VAL A 196 -3.38 -14.29 27.38
CA VAL A 196 -2.01 -14.19 27.91
C VAL A 196 -1.50 -12.75 27.95
N LEU A 197 -2.05 -11.87 27.10
CA LEU A 197 -1.51 -10.53 26.86
C LEU A 197 -2.34 -9.39 27.49
N LEU A 198 -3.60 -9.66 27.83
CA LEU A 198 -4.53 -8.70 28.42
C LEU A 198 -4.93 -9.12 29.84
#